data_3bb726ae48d907646093865246043ebb
#
_entry.id   3bb726ae48d907646093865246043ebb
#
_cell.length_a   1.000
_cell.length_b   1.000
_cell.length_c   1.000
_cell.angle_alpha   90.00
_cell.angle_beta   90.00
_cell.angle_gamma   90.00
#
_symmetry.space_group_name_H-M   'P 1'
#
loop_
_entity.id
_entity.type
_entity.pdbx_description
1 polymer ?
#
loop_
_entity_poly.entity_id
_entity_poly.type
_entity_poly.pdbx_seq_one_letter_code
_entity_poly.pdbx_strand_id
1 'polypeptide(L)'
;MQQVLKFQSGAKRQRGFSLMEVSIVTAIVLLIAIVGIPAIGAYVIENKVPKVGEELQRFIASMKINAQGGGVTPYTGLDTGAMANALRDSSVLAVQGSGASARIVHGLGGSGTGRNGIVEVVATALGGAGLGSAFTVTLTNVSHAACPALASVLQRVSETISIGGNSGAKIVKDALATPPVPYRAALAQAQCSQGEVNTFAFTAK
;
A
#
# COMPACT_ATOMS: atom_id res chain seq x y z
N MET A 1 35.08 23.63 -73.14
CA MET A 1 34.19 22.46 -72.88
C MET A 1 33.84 22.40 -71.39
N GLN A 2 32.66 22.89 -71.01
CA GLN A 2 32.14 22.81 -69.62
C GLN A 2 31.08 21.72 -69.63
N GLN A 3 31.31 20.65 -68.87
CA GLN A 3 30.31 19.61 -68.62
C GLN A 3 29.47 20.03 -67.40
N VAL A 4 28.19 20.25 -67.67
CA VAL A 4 27.19 20.50 -66.63
C VAL A 4 26.71 19.16 -66.08
N LEU A 5 27.08 18.82 -64.84
CA LEU A 5 26.58 17.69 -64.10
C LEU A 5 25.13 17.95 -63.69
N LYS A 6 24.16 17.26 -64.32
CA LYS A 6 22.75 17.21 -63.90
C LYS A 6 22.63 16.34 -62.67
N PHE A 7 22.42 16.95 -61.50
CA PHE A 7 21.93 16.26 -60.31
C PHE A 7 20.48 15.90 -60.53
N GLN A 8 20.18 14.62 -60.74
CA GLN A 8 18.81 14.10 -60.67
C GLN A 8 18.45 13.90 -59.20
N SER A 9 17.68 14.82 -58.66
CA SER A 9 17.02 14.68 -57.36
C SER A 9 15.88 13.66 -57.50
N GLY A 10 16.14 12.41 -57.09
CA GLY A 10 15.12 11.39 -56.97
C GLY A 10 14.17 11.70 -55.81
N ALA A 11 13.04 12.33 -56.13
CA ALA A 11 11.97 12.54 -55.13
C ALA A 11 11.45 11.19 -54.65
N LYS A 12 11.87 10.77 -53.43
CA LYS A 12 11.26 9.62 -52.74
C LYS A 12 9.80 9.96 -52.49
N ARG A 13 8.89 9.21 -53.14
CA ARG A 13 7.45 9.30 -52.87
C ARG A 13 7.23 8.92 -51.41
N GLN A 14 6.94 9.87 -50.54
CA GLN A 14 6.44 9.64 -49.21
C GLN A 14 5.01 9.08 -49.36
N ARG A 15 4.84 7.81 -49.03
CA ARG A 15 3.50 7.22 -48.90
C ARG A 15 2.90 7.76 -47.61
N GLY A 16 1.92 8.65 -47.73
CA GLY A 16 1.09 9.11 -46.62
C GLY A 16 0.20 7.97 -46.15
N PHE A 17 -0.02 7.87 -44.82
CA PHE A 17 -1.00 6.95 -44.26
C PHE A 17 -2.42 7.32 -44.72
N SER A 18 -3.22 6.32 -45.05
CA SER A 18 -4.65 6.52 -45.31
C SER A 18 -5.37 6.93 -44.03
N LEU A 19 -6.34 7.86 -44.15
CA LEU A 19 -7.22 8.22 -43.00
C LEU A 19 -7.88 7.01 -42.35
N MET A 20 -8.25 6.02 -43.17
CA MET A 20 -8.83 4.77 -42.70
C MET A 20 -7.84 3.95 -41.87
N GLU A 21 -6.59 3.89 -42.27
CA GLU A 21 -5.51 3.18 -41.57
C GLU A 21 -5.21 3.82 -40.22
N VAL A 22 -5.13 5.15 -40.14
CA VAL A 22 -4.97 5.91 -38.91
C VAL A 22 -6.16 5.71 -37.96
N SER A 23 -7.40 5.72 -38.50
CA SER A 23 -8.58 5.53 -37.65
C SER A 23 -8.67 4.14 -37.02
N ILE A 24 -8.28 3.08 -37.75
CA ILE A 24 -8.26 1.71 -37.21
C ILE A 24 -7.18 1.59 -36.13
N VAL A 25 -5.96 2.10 -36.38
CA VAL A 25 -4.88 2.06 -35.39
C VAL A 25 -5.28 2.82 -34.11
N THR A 26 -5.87 4.02 -34.26
CA THR A 26 -6.33 4.81 -33.13
C THR A 26 -7.40 4.08 -32.31
N ALA A 27 -8.36 3.42 -32.98
CA ALA A 27 -9.38 2.63 -32.30
C ALA A 27 -8.78 1.47 -31.48
N ILE A 28 -7.82 0.74 -32.05
CA ILE A 28 -7.13 -0.37 -31.36
C ILE A 28 -6.33 0.16 -30.16
N VAL A 29 -5.59 1.26 -30.31
CA VAL A 29 -4.81 1.87 -29.22
C VAL A 29 -5.72 2.33 -28.08
N LEU A 30 -6.86 2.93 -28.38
CA LEU A 30 -7.85 3.33 -27.37
C LEU A 30 -8.40 2.13 -26.61
N LEU A 31 -8.74 1.04 -27.32
CA LEU A 31 -9.22 -0.19 -26.66
C LEU A 31 -8.16 -0.78 -25.70
N ILE A 32 -6.90 -0.85 -26.15
CA ILE A 32 -5.79 -1.32 -25.30
C ILE A 32 -5.60 -0.39 -24.09
N ALA A 33 -5.69 0.92 -24.27
CA ALA A 33 -5.51 1.89 -23.18
C ALA A 33 -6.62 1.75 -22.11
N ILE A 34 -7.88 1.60 -22.52
CA ILE A 34 -9.03 1.51 -21.60
C ILE A 34 -8.95 0.25 -20.71
N VAL A 35 -8.50 -0.87 -21.28
CA VAL A 35 -8.41 -2.16 -20.56
C VAL A 35 -7.06 -2.33 -19.86
N GLY A 36 -5.97 -1.94 -20.53
CA GLY A 36 -4.60 -2.22 -20.08
C GLY A 36 -4.15 -1.37 -18.89
N ILE A 37 -4.48 -0.08 -18.86
CA ILE A 37 -4.01 0.82 -17.80
C ILE A 37 -4.51 0.40 -16.40
N PRO A 38 -5.81 0.13 -16.17
CA PRO A 38 -6.29 -0.32 -14.87
C PRO A 38 -5.68 -1.66 -14.43
N ALA A 39 -5.52 -2.60 -15.37
CA ALA A 39 -4.96 -3.91 -15.09
C ALA A 39 -3.49 -3.84 -14.62
N ILE A 40 -2.69 -3.00 -15.26
CA ILE A 40 -1.28 -2.78 -14.86
C ILE A 40 -1.21 -2.16 -13.46
N GLY A 41 -2.09 -1.21 -13.13
CA GLY A 41 -2.16 -0.58 -11.82
C GLY A 41 -2.39 -1.60 -10.71
N ALA A 42 -3.38 -2.47 -10.85
CA ALA A 42 -3.68 -3.54 -9.89
C ALA A 42 -2.49 -4.50 -9.72
N TYR A 43 -1.88 -4.95 -10.83
CA TYR A 43 -0.73 -5.84 -10.82
C TYR A 43 0.48 -5.23 -10.09
N VAL A 44 0.76 -3.95 -10.29
CA VAL A 44 1.86 -3.25 -9.59
C VAL A 44 1.61 -3.21 -8.08
N ILE A 45 0.37 -2.95 -7.66
CA ILE A 45 -0.02 -2.92 -6.25
C ILE A 45 0.13 -4.31 -5.64
N GLU A 46 -0.40 -5.36 -6.27
CA GLU A 46 -0.30 -6.74 -5.79
C GLU A 46 1.16 -7.18 -5.57
N ASN A 47 2.07 -6.82 -6.47
CA ASN A 47 3.49 -7.12 -6.33
C ASN A 47 4.19 -6.33 -5.20
N LYS A 48 3.63 -5.20 -4.77
CA LYS A 48 4.16 -4.42 -3.64
C LYS A 48 3.71 -4.97 -2.28
N VAL A 49 2.55 -5.62 -2.21
CA VAL A 49 1.97 -6.09 -0.93
C VAL A 49 2.92 -6.96 -0.13
N PRO A 50 3.58 -8.01 -0.69
CA PRO A 50 4.50 -8.84 0.08
C PRO A 50 5.64 -8.02 0.68
N LYS A 51 6.23 -7.11 -0.10
CA LYS A 51 7.37 -6.29 0.31
C LYS A 51 6.99 -5.32 1.44
N VAL A 52 5.86 -4.62 1.29
CA VAL A 52 5.33 -3.74 2.35
C VAL A 52 4.99 -4.57 3.60
N GLY A 53 4.36 -5.73 3.41
CA GLY A 53 4.02 -6.64 4.50
C GLY A 53 5.26 -7.12 5.26
N GLU A 54 6.33 -7.50 4.59
CA GLU A 54 7.61 -7.91 5.20
C GLU A 54 8.25 -6.79 6.02
N GLU A 55 8.28 -5.56 5.50
CA GLU A 55 8.80 -4.41 6.23
C GLU A 55 7.99 -4.13 7.50
N LEU A 56 6.66 -4.17 7.40
CA LEU A 56 5.79 -3.98 8.56
C LEU A 56 5.93 -5.13 9.56
N GLN A 57 6.04 -6.38 9.11
CA GLN A 57 6.29 -7.53 10.00
C GLN A 57 7.62 -7.39 10.73
N ARG A 58 8.68 -6.98 10.03
CA ARG A 58 10.00 -6.75 10.62
C ARG A 58 9.93 -5.64 11.67
N PHE A 59 9.25 -4.52 11.37
CA PHE A 59 9.04 -3.45 12.32
C PHE A 59 8.27 -3.94 13.56
N ILE A 60 7.13 -4.60 13.40
CA ILE A 60 6.31 -5.13 14.50
C ILE A 60 7.12 -6.11 15.35
N ALA A 61 7.83 -7.04 14.73
CA ALA A 61 8.67 -8.01 15.43
C ALA A 61 9.79 -7.34 16.22
N SER A 62 10.47 -6.34 15.65
CA SER A 62 11.49 -5.55 16.33
C SER A 62 10.92 -4.83 17.56
N MET A 63 9.74 -4.22 17.44
CA MET A 63 9.09 -3.55 18.56
C MET A 63 8.72 -4.54 19.68
N LYS A 64 8.21 -5.73 19.32
CA LYS A 64 7.89 -6.80 20.31
C LYS A 64 9.14 -7.30 21.02
N ILE A 65 10.27 -7.44 20.33
CA ILE A 65 11.55 -7.83 20.94
C ILE A 65 12.06 -6.75 21.89
N ASN A 66 12.05 -5.50 21.46
CA ASN A 66 12.52 -4.36 22.26
C ASN A 66 11.63 -4.09 23.47
N ALA A 67 10.37 -4.52 23.43
CA ALA A 67 9.43 -4.39 24.54
C ALA A 67 9.65 -5.38 25.69
N GLN A 68 10.47 -6.43 25.46
CA GLN A 68 10.76 -7.43 26.49
C GLN A 68 11.50 -6.80 27.68
N GLY A 69 10.90 -6.88 28.85
CA GLY A 69 11.42 -6.24 30.06
C GLY A 69 10.94 -4.80 30.32
N GLY A 70 10.14 -4.22 29.43
CA GLY A 70 9.61 -2.85 29.54
C GLY A 70 8.39 -2.69 30.48
N GLY A 71 8.04 -3.71 31.27
CA GLY A 71 6.92 -3.68 32.20
C GLY A 71 5.55 -3.84 31.51
N VAL A 72 4.50 -3.23 32.07
CA VAL A 72 3.10 -3.40 31.62
C VAL A 72 2.73 -2.49 30.44
N THR A 73 3.49 -1.43 30.20
CA THR A 73 3.24 -0.44 29.12
C THR A 73 4.50 -0.15 28.30
N PRO A 74 5.12 -1.18 27.68
CA PRO A 74 6.44 -1.06 27.04
C PRO A 74 6.45 -0.20 25.78
N TYR A 75 5.28 0.10 25.19
CA TYR A 75 5.14 0.91 23.98
C TYR A 75 4.74 2.36 24.27
N THR A 76 4.82 2.81 25.52
CA THR A 76 4.53 4.21 25.86
C THR A 76 5.44 5.14 25.08
N GLY A 77 4.86 6.14 24.40
CA GLY A 77 5.58 7.10 23.56
C GLY A 77 5.93 6.61 22.16
N LEU A 78 5.51 5.40 21.78
CA LEU A 78 5.66 4.94 20.39
C LEU A 78 4.72 5.73 19.48
N ASP A 79 5.29 6.39 18.47
CA ASP A 79 4.60 7.23 17.50
C ASP A 79 5.11 7.00 16.07
N THR A 80 4.46 7.65 15.10
CA THR A 80 4.86 7.57 13.69
C THR A 80 6.26 8.12 13.45
N GLY A 81 6.75 9.06 14.25
CA GLY A 81 8.12 9.58 14.17
C GLY A 81 9.16 8.52 14.51
N ALA A 82 8.91 7.71 15.55
CA ALA A 82 9.77 6.58 15.92
C ALA A 82 9.78 5.52 14.82
N MET A 83 8.60 5.18 14.26
CA MET A 83 8.49 4.27 13.12
C MET A 83 9.22 4.79 11.88
N ALA A 84 9.08 6.08 11.56
CA ALA A 84 9.77 6.72 10.44
C ALA A 84 11.29 6.65 10.56
N ASN A 85 11.82 6.80 11.78
CA ASN A 85 13.25 6.65 12.03
C ASN A 85 13.72 5.20 11.82
N ALA A 86 12.93 4.21 12.25
CA ALA A 86 13.24 2.80 12.06
C ALA A 86 13.17 2.35 10.58
N LEU A 87 12.32 3.00 9.78
CA LEU A 87 12.07 2.68 8.37
C LEU A 87 12.74 3.65 7.38
N ARG A 88 13.64 4.52 7.85
CA ARG A 88 14.27 5.57 7.02
C ARG A 88 14.98 5.01 5.79
N ASP A 89 15.62 3.86 5.93
CA ASP A 89 16.38 3.19 4.88
C ASP A 89 15.55 2.14 4.11
N SER A 90 14.22 2.11 4.32
CA SER A 90 13.35 1.20 3.59
C SER A 90 13.32 1.56 2.10
N SER A 91 13.50 0.57 1.25
CA SER A 91 13.36 0.72 -0.21
C SER A 91 11.91 0.64 -0.70
N VAL A 92 10.98 0.30 0.20
CA VAL A 92 9.58 -0.01 -0.14
C VAL A 92 8.62 1.05 0.39
N LEU A 93 8.89 1.56 1.61
CA LEU A 93 8.11 2.58 2.28
C LEU A 93 8.82 3.94 2.11
N ALA A 94 8.12 4.92 1.56
CA ALA A 94 8.70 6.25 1.38
C ALA A 94 8.51 7.09 2.65
N VAL A 95 9.61 7.37 3.36
CA VAL A 95 9.60 8.21 4.55
C VAL A 95 9.85 9.66 4.17
N GLN A 96 8.95 10.54 4.59
CA GLN A 96 8.99 11.99 4.36
C GLN A 96 9.00 12.73 5.70
N GLY A 97 9.83 13.75 5.85
CA GLY A 97 9.93 14.52 7.08
C GLY A 97 10.64 13.78 8.21
N SER A 98 10.50 14.30 9.44
CA SER A 98 11.13 13.74 10.64
C SER A 98 10.34 14.09 11.91
N GLY A 99 10.56 13.35 13.00
CA GLY A 99 9.89 13.57 14.28
C GLY A 99 8.37 13.52 14.17
N ALA A 100 7.66 14.36 14.88
CA ALA A 100 6.20 14.40 14.93
C ALA A 100 5.53 14.74 13.58
N SER A 101 6.27 15.33 12.62
CA SER A 101 5.77 15.64 11.28
C SER A 101 6.11 14.55 10.25
N ALA A 102 6.75 13.46 10.67
CA ALA A 102 7.11 12.37 9.80
C ALA A 102 5.87 11.70 9.18
N ARG A 103 5.99 11.35 7.91
CA ARG A 103 4.97 10.66 7.15
C ARG A 103 5.59 9.46 6.44
N ILE A 104 4.91 8.34 6.50
CA ILE A 104 5.33 7.10 5.87
C ILE A 104 4.30 6.72 4.81
N VAL A 105 4.68 6.74 3.54
CA VAL A 105 3.80 6.41 2.42
C VAL A 105 4.00 4.95 2.02
N HIS A 106 2.90 4.17 1.98
CA HIS A 106 2.99 2.72 1.73
C HIS A 106 2.92 2.33 0.24
N GLY A 107 2.45 3.22 -0.64
CA GLY A 107 2.39 2.95 -2.09
C GLY A 107 1.47 1.79 -2.51
N LEU A 108 0.51 1.39 -1.66
CA LEU A 108 -0.53 0.38 -1.93
C LEU A 108 -1.88 1.02 -2.31
N GLY A 109 -1.88 2.31 -2.61
CA GLY A 109 -3.04 3.14 -2.90
C GLY A 109 -2.94 4.48 -2.19
N GLY A 110 -3.85 5.39 -2.53
CA GLY A 110 -3.86 6.74 -2.00
C GLY A 110 -2.82 7.68 -2.63
N SER A 111 -2.93 8.96 -2.31
CA SER A 111 -2.09 10.02 -2.88
C SER A 111 -0.75 10.23 -2.15
N GLY A 112 -0.57 9.65 -0.96
CA GLY A 112 0.59 9.93 -0.10
C GLY A 112 0.59 11.32 0.54
N THR A 113 -0.51 12.07 0.46
CA THR A 113 -0.64 13.43 1.00
C THR A 113 -1.64 13.48 2.16
N GLY A 114 -1.40 14.35 3.13
CA GLY A 114 -2.23 14.41 4.34
C GLY A 114 -2.25 13.07 5.05
N ARG A 115 -3.45 12.54 5.28
CA ARG A 115 -3.68 11.18 5.87
C ARG A 115 -4.09 10.15 4.82
N ASN A 116 -3.86 10.41 3.55
CA ASN A 116 -4.27 9.55 2.45
C ASN A 116 -3.09 8.73 1.93
N GLY A 117 -3.16 7.40 2.03
CA GLY A 117 -2.11 6.50 1.54
C GLY A 117 -0.88 6.38 2.45
N ILE A 118 -1.06 6.57 3.76
CA ILE A 118 0.03 6.59 4.74
C ILE A 118 -0.06 5.46 5.76
N VAL A 119 1.06 5.20 6.43
CA VAL A 119 1.19 4.35 7.61
C VAL A 119 1.35 5.23 8.83
N GLU A 120 0.56 4.99 9.86
CA GLU A 120 0.67 5.61 11.18
C GLU A 120 0.87 4.54 12.23
N VAL A 121 1.61 4.85 13.31
CA VAL A 121 1.67 4.02 14.50
C VAL A 121 1.36 4.84 15.73
N VAL A 122 0.60 4.24 16.64
CA VAL A 122 0.25 4.85 17.92
C VAL A 122 0.29 3.80 19.02
N ALA A 123 0.74 4.20 20.20
CA ALA A 123 0.60 3.40 21.41
C ALA A 123 -0.90 3.25 21.77
N THR A 124 -1.32 2.05 22.11
CA THR A 124 -2.73 1.73 22.44
C THR A 124 -2.83 0.90 23.70
N ALA A 125 -4.02 0.79 24.24
CA ALA A 125 -4.37 -0.15 25.31
C ALA A 125 -4.98 -1.41 24.70
N LEU A 126 -4.63 -2.59 25.22
CA LEU A 126 -5.17 -3.86 24.73
C LEU A 126 -5.42 -4.81 25.92
N GLY A 127 -6.54 -5.54 25.87
CA GLY A 127 -6.88 -6.55 26.88
C GLY A 127 -7.11 -6.00 28.28
N GLY A 128 -7.61 -4.77 28.43
CA GLY A 128 -7.85 -4.14 29.73
C GLY A 128 -6.61 -3.56 30.41
N ALA A 129 -5.42 -3.64 29.77
CA ALA A 129 -4.19 -3.01 30.26
C ALA A 129 -4.16 -1.51 29.93
N GLY A 130 -3.20 -0.77 30.51
CA GLY A 130 -3.06 0.68 30.30
C GLY A 130 -2.58 1.06 28.91
N LEU A 131 -2.66 2.36 28.58
CA LEU A 131 -2.12 2.91 27.33
C LEU A 131 -0.63 2.60 27.22
N GLY A 132 -0.19 2.13 26.06
CA GLY A 132 1.18 1.66 25.84
C GLY A 132 1.39 0.18 26.16
N SER A 133 0.35 -0.58 26.54
CA SER A 133 0.43 -2.04 26.65
C SER A 133 0.44 -2.75 25.29
N ALA A 134 0.07 -2.03 24.24
CA ALA A 134 0.09 -2.45 22.85
C ALA A 134 0.34 -1.25 21.95
N PHE A 135 0.47 -1.51 20.67
CA PHE A 135 0.52 -0.47 19.63
C PHE A 135 -0.30 -0.88 18.42
N THR A 136 -0.81 0.11 17.70
CA THR A 136 -1.60 -0.11 16.48
C THR A 136 -0.88 0.55 15.29
N VAL A 137 -0.67 -0.24 14.24
CA VAL A 137 -0.20 0.23 12.93
C VAL A 137 -1.42 0.38 12.03
N THR A 138 -1.66 1.59 11.54
CA THR A 138 -2.80 1.91 10.67
C THR A 138 -2.31 2.25 9.27
N LEU A 139 -2.90 1.62 8.25
CA LEU A 139 -2.69 1.97 6.84
C LEU A 139 -3.99 2.54 6.29
N THR A 140 -3.93 3.72 5.69
CA THR A 140 -5.10 4.43 5.16
C THR A 140 -5.15 4.37 3.64
N ASN A 141 -6.35 4.37 3.06
CA ASN A 141 -6.56 4.42 1.62
C ASN A 141 -5.85 3.31 0.82
N VAL A 142 -5.83 2.11 1.38
CA VAL A 142 -5.30 0.93 0.69
C VAL A 142 -6.23 0.52 -0.44
N SER A 143 -5.66 0.23 -1.60
CA SER A 143 -6.39 -0.26 -2.77
C SER A 143 -7.05 -1.61 -2.50
N HIS A 144 -8.22 -1.83 -3.12
CA HIS A 144 -8.90 -3.12 -3.12
C HIS A 144 -7.99 -4.27 -3.56
N ALA A 145 -7.10 -4.05 -4.54
CA ALA A 145 -6.17 -5.05 -5.04
C ALA A 145 -5.19 -5.57 -3.95
N ALA A 146 -4.82 -4.71 -2.99
CA ALA A 146 -3.93 -5.09 -1.89
C ALA A 146 -4.68 -5.68 -0.68
N CYS A 147 -6.00 -5.46 -0.60
CA CYS A 147 -6.76 -5.62 0.63
C CYS A 147 -6.66 -7.02 1.25
N PRO A 148 -7.03 -8.13 0.60
CA PRO A 148 -7.04 -9.43 1.26
C PRO A 148 -5.62 -9.94 1.56
N ALA A 149 -4.67 -9.65 0.66
CA ALA A 149 -3.29 -10.12 0.78
C ALA A 149 -2.57 -9.45 1.95
N LEU A 150 -2.75 -8.14 2.16
CA LEU A 150 -2.12 -7.41 3.25
C LEU A 150 -2.54 -7.95 4.63
N ALA A 151 -3.85 -8.19 4.84
CA ALA A 151 -4.35 -8.79 6.07
C ALA A 151 -3.79 -10.19 6.30
N SER A 152 -3.71 -10.99 5.24
CA SER A 152 -3.14 -12.35 5.28
C SER A 152 -1.66 -12.37 5.67
N VAL A 153 -0.87 -11.41 5.19
CA VAL A 153 0.55 -11.30 5.54
C VAL A 153 0.72 -10.90 7.01
N LEU A 154 0.00 -9.88 7.49
CA LEU A 154 0.21 -9.30 8.83
C LEU A 154 -0.52 -10.04 9.96
N GLN A 155 -1.38 -11.03 9.66
CA GLN A 155 -2.11 -11.79 10.69
C GLN A 155 -1.24 -12.49 11.72
N ARG A 156 0.00 -12.87 11.33
CA ARG A 156 0.91 -13.64 12.21
C ARG A 156 1.50 -12.80 13.34
N VAL A 157 1.63 -11.50 13.11
CA VAL A 157 2.30 -10.58 14.04
C VAL A 157 1.31 -9.69 14.81
N SER A 158 0.02 -9.73 14.45
CA SER A 158 -1.03 -8.89 15.04
C SER A 158 -1.96 -9.71 15.93
N GLU A 159 -2.33 -9.18 17.09
CA GLU A 159 -3.35 -9.74 17.99
C GLU A 159 -4.75 -9.44 17.47
N THR A 160 -5.00 -8.19 17.05
CA THR A 160 -6.27 -7.81 16.43
C THR A 160 -6.03 -7.20 15.04
N ILE A 161 -6.97 -7.43 14.13
CA ILE A 161 -6.99 -6.85 12.80
C ILE A 161 -8.39 -6.31 12.55
N SER A 162 -8.48 -5.03 12.18
CA SER A 162 -9.71 -4.46 11.66
C SER A 162 -9.51 -3.93 10.25
N ILE A 163 -10.54 -4.06 9.42
CA ILE A 163 -10.59 -3.53 8.06
C ILE A 163 -11.76 -2.58 8.00
N GLY A 164 -11.50 -1.34 7.63
CA GLY A 164 -12.50 -0.30 7.41
C GLY A 164 -12.55 0.08 5.94
N GLY A 165 -13.71 0.55 5.52
CA GLY A 165 -13.96 1.05 4.18
C GLY A 165 -15.23 1.90 4.22
N ASN A 166 -16.00 1.95 3.12
CA ASN A 166 -17.23 2.70 3.03
C ASN A 166 -18.31 2.26 4.05
N SER A 167 -18.24 1.02 4.54
CA SER A 167 -19.18 0.43 5.51
C SER A 167 -18.72 0.50 6.97
N GLY A 168 -17.67 1.26 7.26
CA GLY A 168 -17.05 1.34 8.57
C GLY A 168 -16.04 0.22 8.85
N ALA A 169 -15.39 0.26 10.02
CA ALA A 169 -14.38 -0.71 10.40
C ALA A 169 -15.01 -1.97 11.02
N LYS A 170 -14.53 -3.14 10.59
CA LYS A 170 -14.92 -4.45 11.10
C LYS A 170 -13.70 -5.24 11.56
N ILE A 171 -13.82 -5.89 12.71
CA ILE A 171 -12.79 -6.78 13.23
C ILE A 171 -12.84 -8.11 12.45
N VAL A 172 -11.72 -8.49 11.85
CA VAL A 172 -11.56 -9.74 11.08
C VAL A 172 -10.66 -10.76 11.79
N LYS A 173 -9.95 -10.31 12.83
CA LYS A 173 -9.20 -11.13 13.78
C LYS A 173 -9.22 -10.47 15.15
N ASP A 174 -9.45 -11.25 16.20
CA ASP A 174 -9.25 -10.85 17.60
C ASP A 174 -8.84 -12.07 18.42
N ALA A 175 -7.54 -12.14 18.72
CA ALA A 175 -6.99 -13.24 19.50
C ALA A 175 -7.33 -13.16 20.99
N LEU A 176 -7.78 -11.99 21.47
CA LEU A 176 -8.08 -11.73 22.89
C LEU A 176 -9.57 -11.75 23.21
N ALA A 177 -10.43 -11.83 22.21
CA ALA A 177 -11.87 -11.98 22.41
C ALA A 177 -12.19 -13.33 23.08
N THR A 178 -13.32 -13.38 23.76
CA THR A 178 -13.82 -14.62 24.39
C THR A 178 -15.22 -14.94 23.83
N PRO A 179 -15.35 -15.94 22.92
CA PRO A 179 -14.30 -16.77 22.33
C PRO A 179 -13.40 -16.01 21.33
N PRO A 180 -12.15 -16.46 21.12
CA PRO A 180 -11.25 -15.83 20.14
C PRO A 180 -11.81 -15.85 18.71
N VAL A 181 -11.62 -14.75 17.98
CA VAL A 181 -11.99 -14.64 16.56
C VAL A 181 -10.76 -14.93 15.70
N PRO A 182 -10.65 -16.13 15.12
CA PRO A 182 -9.54 -16.47 14.25
C PRO A 182 -9.62 -15.71 12.93
N TYR A 183 -8.46 -15.38 12.35
CA TYR A 183 -8.42 -14.78 11.01
C TYR A 183 -8.98 -15.75 9.96
N ARG A 184 -9.86 -15.23 9.11
CA ARG A 184 -10.42 -15.95 7.96
C ARG A 184 -10.31 -15.06 6.72
N ALA A 185 -9.59 -15.53 5.70
CA ALA A 185 -9.34 -14.76 4.48
C ALA A 185 -10.65 -14.34 3.78
N ALA A 186 -11.66 -15.22 3.75
CA ALA A 186 -12.97 -14.90 3.16
C ALA A 186 -13.69 -13.75 3.89
N LEU A 187 -13.61 -13.69 5.22
CA LEU A 187 -14.18 -12.58 5.99
C LEU A 187 -13.41 -11.28 5.74
N ALA A 188 -12.08 -11.34 5.69
CA ALA A 188 -11.27 -10.19 5.37
C ALA A 188 -11.60 -9.65 3.97
N GLN A 189 -11.70 -10.52 2.98
CA GLN A 189 -12.06 -10.14 1.62
C GLN A 189 -13.47 -9.51 1.54
N ALA A 190 -14.43 -10.02 2.27
CA ALA A 190 -15.79 -9.47 2.32
C ALA A 190 -15.85 -8.05 2.90
N GLN A 191 -14.82 -7.61 3.66
CA GLN A 191 -14.72 -6.24 4.19
C GLN A 191 -13.97 -5.30 3.25
N CYS A 192 -13.33 -5.80 2.19
CA CYS A 192 -12.61 -5.01 1.24
C CYS A 192 -13.57 -4.24 0.31
N SER A 193 -13.57 -2.93 0.42
CA SER A 193 -14.33 -2.04 -0.47
C SER A 193 -13.57 -1.77 -1.76
N GLN A 194 -14.30 -1.58 -2.86
CA GLN A 194 -13.72 -1.21 -4.16
C GLN A 194 -13.03 0.17 -4.09
N GLY A 195 -11.97 0.34 -4.86
CA GLY A 195 -11.18 1.56 -4.91
C GLY A 195 -10.08 1.63 -3.85
N GLU A 196 -9.62 2.82 -3.56
CA GLU A 196 -8.53 3.13 -2.61
C GLU A 196 -9.10 3.75 -1.33
N VAL A 197 -9.99 3.02 -0.68
CA VAL A 197 -10.75 3.52 0.50
C VAL A 197 -10.58 2.64 1.72
N ASN A 198 -9.81 1.55 1.62
CA ASN A 198 -9.69 0.61 2.72
C ASN A 198 -8.67 1.10 3.75
N THR A 199 -9.06 1.05 5.02
CA THR A 199 -8.21 1.37 6.16
C THR A 199 -7.99 0.11 6.98
N PHE A 200 -6.74 -0.19 7.25
CA PHE A 200 -6.35 -1.32 8.10
C PHE A 200 -5.83 -0.81 9.44
N ALA A 201 -6.21 -1.49 10.52
CA ALA A 201 -5.56 -1.33 11.80
C ALA A 201 -5.09 -2.70 12.30
N PHE A 202 -3.79 -2.80 12.53
CA PHE A 202 -3.11 -3.98 13.04
C PHE A 202 -2.59 -3.68 14.44
N THR A 203 -3.18 -4.30 15.47
CA THR A 203 -2.74 -4.10 16.86
C THR A 203 -1.89 -5.27 17.30
N ALA A 204 -0.74 -4.96 17.91
CA ALA A 204 0.24 -5.92 18.40
C ALA A 204 0.69 -5.58 19.84
N LYS A 205 1.11 -6.60 20.60
CA LYS A 205 1.69 -6.48 21.94
C LYS A 205 2.85 -7.45 22.13
#